data_540cdc0a0706ea3a18cfb075435b602e
#
_entry.id   540cdc0a0706ea3a18cfb075435b602e
#
_cell.length_a   1.000
_cell.length_b   1.000
_cell.length_c   1.000
_cell.angle_alpha   90.00
_cell.angle_beta   90.00
_cell.angle_gamma   90.00
#
_symmetry.space_group_name_H-M   'P 1'
#
loop_
_entity.id
_entity.type
_entity.pdbx_description
1 polymer ?
#
loop_
_entity_poly.entity_id
_entity_poly.type
_entity_poly.pdbx_seq_one_letter_code
_entity_poly.pdbx_strand_id
1 'polypeptide(L)'
;NTPRQSLSDFVSRRIENLQEIVASTTVPGLGLISGAMDLLEAANPKYTQKIRILREVSRLDVDYVIIDLGGGTGFNILDFFLLAKRGVLMVSPEPTSVENAYRFLKAAYYRRLKALDMNWDLKPIVHDVIRNPGKQGLRTPADLLRRVADQDPEGGAYLQEQMAKFPFDLVVNQVRSPEEEELGTAMQQACRKYFGIKMNHLGNIPYDDAVWQSVRHRRPLIMDSPDAMASQSVRQIAFALGMGGE
;
A
#
# COMPACT_ATOMS: atom_id res chain seq x y z
N ASN A 1 -15.99 -17.72 14.15
CA ASN A 1 -16.07 -16.88 15.35
C ASN A 1 -15.90 -15.43 14.92
N THR A 2 -16.95 -14.63 15.08
CA THR A 2 -16.84 -13.18 14.91
C THR A 2 -16.08 -12.63 16.12
N PRO A 3 -15.01 -11.86 15.94
CA PRO A 3 -14.31 -11.24 17.04
C PRO A 3 -15.30 -10.39 17.86
N ARG A 4 -15.30 -10.54 19.20
CA ARG A 4 -16.17 -9.75 20.08
C ARG A 4 -15.76 -8.29 20.18
N GLN A 5 -14.52 -7.98 19.80
CA GLN A 5 -13.90 -6.66 19.88
C GLN A 5 -13.21 -6.37 18.55
N SER A 6 -13.14 -5.11 18.19
CA SER A 6 -12.64 -4.66 16.89
C SER A 6 -11.72 -3.45 17.04
N LEU A 7 -11.11 -3.04 15.95
CA LEU A 7 -10.32 -1.81 15.90
C LEU A 7 -11.14 -0.58 16.31
N SER A 8 -12.47 -0.60 16.16
CA SER A 8 -13.37 0.46 16.62
C SER A 8 -13.32 0.67 18.13
N ASP A 9 -13.19 -0.42 18.91
CA ASP A 9 -13.10 -0.32 20.38
C ASP A 9 -11.81 0.29 20.81
N PHE A 10 -10.72 0.02 20.11
CA PHE A 10 -9.44 0.68 20.32
C PHE A 10 -9.48 2.16 19.93
N VAL A 11 -10.05 2.51 18.77
CA VAL A 11 -10.16 3.90 18.28
C VAL A 11 -11.00 4.75 19.25
N SER A 12 -12.09 4.21 19.77
CA SER A 12 -12.98 4.86 20.75
C SER A 12 -12.45 4.85 22.18
N ARG A 13 -11.22 4.35 22.43
CA ARG A 13 -10.57 4.23 23.75
C ARG A 13 -11.31 3.36 24.76
N ARG A 14 -12.14 2.43 24.29
CA ARG A 14 -12.74 1.39 25.16
C ARG A 14 -11.71 0.34 25.54
N ILE A 15 -10.68 0.19 24.68
CA ILE A 15 -9.54 -0.69 24.86
C ILE A 15 -8.28 0.13 24.61
N GLU A 16 -7.27 -0.08 25.44
CA GLU A 16 -6.02 0.68 25.36
C GLU A 16 -4.91 -0.06 24.62
N ASN A 17 -4.93 -1.40 24.63
CA ASN A 17 -3.91 -2.25 24.06
C ASN A 17 -4.48 -3.06 22.89
N LEU A 18 -3.85 -2.97 21.70
CA LEU A 18 -4.25 -3.76 20.52
C LEU A 18 -4.08 -5.26 20.71
N GLN A 19 -3.19 -5.72 21.59
CA GLN A 19 -2.98 -7.15 21.86
C GLN A 19 -4.27 -7.81 22.39
N GLU A 20 -5.11 -7.07 23.12
CA GLU A 20 -6.35 -7.57 23.70
C GLU A 20 -7.42 -7.94 22.65
N ILE A 21 -7.35 -7.32 21.47
CA ILE A 21 -8.31 -7.55 20.38
C ILE A 21 -7.78 -8.48 19.29
N VAL A 22 -6.59 -9.04 19.46
CA VAL A 22 -6.05 -10.06 18.56
C VAL A 22 -6.82 -11.36 18.76
N ALA A 23 -7.65 -11.70 17.78
CA ALA A 23 -8.39 -12.95 17.77
C ALA A 23 -7.52 -14.06 17.19
N SER A 24 -7.51 -15.23 17.85
CA SER A 24 -6.89 -16.43 17.32
C SER A 24 -7.70 -16.95 16.11
N THR A 25 -6.99 -17.42 15.10
CA THR A 25 -7.59 -18.05 13.93
C THR A 25 -7.41 -19.58 13.96
N THR A 26 -7.97 -20.27 12.97
CA THR A 26 -7.74 -21.70 12.77
C THR A 26 -6.37 -22.00 12.15
N VAL A 27 -5.64 -20.96 11.73
CA VAL A 27 -4.30 -21.10 11.14
C VAL A 27 -3.27 -20.87 12.24
N PRO A 28 -2.40 -21.84 12.53
CA PRO A 28 -1.36 -21.69 13.54
C PRO A 28 -0.47 -20.48 13.25
N GLY A 29 -0.18 -19.67 14.27
CA GLY A 29 0.65 -18.47 14.15
C GLY A 29 -0.04 -17.26 13.50
N LEU A 30 -1.31 -17.36 13.08
CA LEU A 30 -2.05 -16.25 12.49
C LEU A 30 -3.06 -15.68 13.49
N GLY A 31 -2.85 -14.44 13.91
CA GLY A 31 -3.82 -13.62 14.61
C GLY A 31 -4.59 -12.71 13.66
N LEU A 32 -5.78 -12.29 14.04
CA LEU A 32 -6.63 -11.38 13.27
C LEU A 32 -7.13 -10.24 14.15
N ILE A 33 -6.94 -9.01 13.71
CA ILE A 33 -7.63 -7.84 14.24
C ILE A 33 -8.71 -7.46 13.23
N SER A 34 -9.98 -7.48 13.66
CA SER A 34 -11.08 -7.07 12.79
C SER A 34 -11.08 -5.56 12.60
N GLY A 35 -11.08 -5.14 11.32
CA GLY A 35 -11.28 -3.74 10.93
C GLY A 35 -12.76 -3.35 10.84
N ALA A 36 -13.70 -4.23 11.23
CA ALA A 36 -15.13 -3.94 11.21
C ALA A 36 -15.40 -2.67 12.03
N MET A 37 -15.91 -1.67 11.36
CA MET A 37 -16.15 -0.34 11.92
C MET A 37 -17.63 -0.09 12.03
N ASP A 38 -18.23 -0.59 13.10
CA ASP A 38 -19.68 -0.43 13.37
C ASP A 38 -20.05 1.01 13.80
N LEU A 39 -19.04 1.86 14.06
CA LEU A 39 -19.23 3.24 14.46
C LEU A 39 -18.78 4.20 13.35
N LEU A 40 -19.63 5.15 12.98
CA LEU A 40 -19.34 6.19 11.99
C LEU A 40 -18.03 6.96 12.30
N GLU A 41 -17.73 7.18 13.57
CA GLU A 41 -16.50 7.85 14.01
C GLU A 41 -15.24 7.01 13.79
N ALA A 42 -15.35 5.69 13.87
CA ALA A 42 -14.24 4.78 13.62
C ALA A 42 -13.97 4.58 12.11
N ALA A 43 -14.99 4.79 11.28
CA ALA A 43 -14.85 4.67 9.82
C ALA A 43 -13.93 5.74 9.21
N ASN A 44 -13.72 6.88 9.90
CA ASN A 44 -12.83 7.94 9.44
C ASN A 44 -11.93 8.46 10.58
N PRO A 45 -10.96 7.67 11.05
CA PRO A 45 -10.10 8.05 12.16
C PRO A 45 -9.29 9.31 11.83
N LYS A 46 -9.19 10.21 12.81
CA LYS A 46 -8.35 11.40 12.72
C LYS A 46 -6.88 10.98 12.56
N TYR A 47 -6.05 11.85 12.00
CA TYR A 47 -4.62 11.57 11.79
C TYR A 47 -3.90 11.09 13.07
N THR A 48 -4.18 11.72 14.21
CA THR A 48 -3.62 11.32 15.52
C THR A 48 -4.04 9.92 15.95
N GLN A 49 -5.25 9.48 15.61
CA GLN A 49 -5.72 8.13 15.87
C GLN A 49 -5.01 7.10 14.97
N LYS A 50 -4.74 7.45 13.70
CA LYS A 50 -3.96 6.61 12.79
C LYS A 50 -2.54 6.39 13.28
N ILE A 51 -1.86 7.47 13.70
CA ILE A 51 -0.52 7.37 14.30
C ILE A 51 -0.55 6.49 15.56
N ARG A 52 -1.59 6.63 16.40
CA ARG A 52 -1.75 5.78 17.58
C ARG A 52 -1.91 4.32 17.20
N ILE A 53 -2.76 4.00 16.21
CA ILE A 53 -2.95 2.62 15.71
C ILE A 53 -1.60 2.06 15.26
N LEU A 54 -0.86 2.75 14.41
CA LEU A 54 0.42 2.24 13.88
C LEU A 54 1.49 2.09 14.94
N ARG A 55 1.51 2.98 15.94
CA ARG A 55 2.41 2.84 17.09
C ARG A 55 2.10 1.60 17.92
N GLU A 56 0.83 1.30 18.15
CA GLU A 56 0.44 0.11 18.88
C GLU A 56 0.60 -1.17 18.04
N VAL A 57 0.36 -1.09 16.73
CA VAL A 57 0.68 -2.17 15.79
C VAL A 57 2.17 -2.56 15.87
N SER A 58 3.07 -1.58 15.98
CA SER A 58 4.52 -1.86 16.10
C SER A 58 4.94 -2.44 17.44
N ARG A 59 4.03 -2.54 18.41
CA ARG A 59 4.25 -3.13 19.75
C ARG A 59 3.66 -4.51 19.91
N LEU A 60 2.91 -4.98 18.90
CA LEU A 60 2.37 -6.33 18.91
C LEU A 60 3.53 -7.34 18.95
N ASP A 61 3.36 -8.36 19.77
CA ASP A 61 4.33 -9.47 19.86
C ASP A 61 4.13 -10.47 18.72
N VAL A 62 4.54 -10.04 17.52
CA VAL A 62 4.44 -10.79 16.28
C VAL A 62 5.59 -10.40 15.32
N ASP A 63 6.00 -11.33 14.46
CA ASP A 63 7.07 -11.08 13.48
C ASP A 63 6.63 -10.10 12.39
N TYR A 64 5.38 -10.22 11.92
CA TYR A 64 4.83 -9.45 10.81
C TYR A 64 3.41 -8.98 11.10
N VAL A 65 3.10 -7.78 10.64
CA VAL A 65 1.73 -7.26 10.62
C VAL A 65 1.38 -6.87 9.19
N ILE A 66 0.31 -7.45 8.67
CA ILE A 66 -0.24 -7.11 7.36
C ILE A 66 -1.50 -6.28 7.58
N ILE A 67 -1.49 -5.06 7.04
CA ILE A 67 -2.66 -4.17 7.04
C ILE A 67 -3.35 -4.32 5.70
N ASP A 68 -4.48 -5.04 5.68
CA ASP A 68 -5.31 -5.18 4.49
C ASP A 68 -6.12 -3.89 4.26
N LEU A 69 -5.81 -3.20 3.17
CA LEU A 69 -6.44 -1.93 2.81
C LEU A 69 -7.43 -2.16 1.66
N GLY A 70 -8.62 -1.61 1.81
CA GLY A 70 -9.60 -1.60 0.73
C GLY A 70 -9.11 -0.82 -0.50
N GLY A 71 -9.73 -1.03 -1.65
CA GLY A 71 -9.43 -0.29 -2.87
C GLY A 71 -9.81 1.19 -2.78
N GLY A 72 -9.20 2.02 -3.64
CA GLY A 72 -9.53 3.44 -3.80
C GLY A 72 -8.48 4.39 -3.25
N THR A 73 -8.78 5.70 -3.31
CA THR A 73 -7.88 6.81 -2.96
C THR A 73 -8.35 7.58 -1.73
N GLY A 74 -9.13 6.94 -0.87
CA GLY A 74 -9.60 7.53 0.38
C GLY A 74 -8.43 7.93 1.30
N PHE A 75 -8.58 9.02 2.04
CA PHE A 75 -7.49 9.53 2.90
C PHE A 75 -6.97 8.52 3.89
N ASN A 76 -7.83 7.65 4.43
CA ASN A 76 -7.42 6.61 5.37
C ASN A 76 -6.51 5.58 4.69
N ILE A 77 -6.89 5.12 3.51
CA ILE A 77 -6.12 4.14 2.72
C ILE A 77 -4.74 4.70 2.42
N LEU A 78 -4.68 5.94 1.90
CA LEU A 78 -3.42 6.62 1.58
C LEU A 78 -2.55 6.82 2.83
N ASP A 79 -3.14 7.20 3.97
CA ASP A 79 -2.37 7.43 5.19
C ASP A 79 -1.76 6.13 5.72
N PHE A 80 -2.53 5.05 5.83
CA PHE A 80 -1.99 3.77 6.26
C PHE A 80 -0.94 3.22 5.30
N PHE A 81 -1.15 3.35 3.98
CA PHE A 81 -0.17 2.95 2.98
C PHE A 81 1.15 3.72 3.11
N LEU A 82 1.08 5.05 3.33
CA LEU A 82 2.26 5.92 3.45
C LEU A 82 3.00 5.79 4.78
N LEU A 83 2.30 5.39 5.84
CA LEU A 83 2.86 5.26 7.19
C LEU A 83 3.38 3.84 7.47
N ALA A 84 3.01 2.85 6.68
CA ALA A 84 3.54 1.50 6.76
C ALA A 84 5.03 1.48 6.39
N LYS A 85 5.79 0.55 6.96
CA LYS A 85 7.21 0.35 6.62
C LYS A 85 7.37 -0.03 5.14
N ARG A 86 6.38 -0.73 4.58
CA ARG A 86 6.40 -1.22 3.22
C ARG A 86 4.98 -1.23 2.65
N GLY A 87 4.78 -0.61 1.51
CA GLY A 87 3.51 -0.62 0.79
C GLY A 87 3.56 -1.63 -0.35
N VAL A 88 2.57 -2.51 -0.44
CA VAL A 88 2.42 -3.46 -1.56
C VAL A 88 1.17 -3.09 -2.35
N LEU A 89 1.35 -2.84 -3.63
CA LEU A 89 0.26 -2.57 -4.56
C LEU A 89 -0.03 -3.85 -5.34
N MET A 90 -1.29 -4.28 -5.32
CA MET A 90 -1.74 -5.41 -6.12
C MET A 90 -2.57 -4.92 -7.31
N VAL A 91 -2.27 -5.41 -8.50
CA VAL A 91 -2.98 -5.09 -9.75
C VAL A 91 -3.32 -6.37 -10.51
N SER A 92 -4.42 -6.35 -11.25
CA SER A 92 -4.71 -7.36 -12.28
C SER A 92 -4.36 -6.81 -13.67
N PRO A 93 -4.13 -7.66 -14.69
CA PRO A 93 -3.83 -7.25 -16.06
C PRO A 93 -5.02 -6.63 -16.81
N GLU A 94 -5.91 -5.99 -16.09
CA GLU A 94 -7.09 -5.32 -16.62
C GLU A 94 -6.85 -3.80 -16.73
N PRO A 95 -7.24 -3.15 -17.83
CA PRO A 95 -7.04 -1.72 -18.03
C PRO A 95 -7.54 -0.86 -16.87
N THR A 96 -8.71 -1.22 -16.31
CA THR A 96 -9.30 -0.51 -15.16
C THR A 96 -8.48 -0.65 -13.88
N SER A 97 -7.89 -1.83 -13.65
CA SER A 97 -7.02 -2.07 -12.49
C SER A 97 -5.72 -1.27 -12.60
N VAL A 98 -5.11 -1.25 -13.79
CA VAL A 98 -3.90 -0.47 -14.08
C VAL A 98 -4.17 1.04 -13.92
N GLU A 99 -5.30 1.53 -14.44
CA GLU A 99 -5.70 2.93 -14.29
C GLU A 99 -5.91 3.30 -12.81
N ASN A 100 -6.59 2.45 -12.06
CA ASN A 100 -6.81 2.67 -10.62
C ASN A 100 -5.48 2.67 -9.84
N ALA A 101 -4.55 1.79 -10.17
CA ALA A 101 -3.21 1.78 -9.60
C ALA A 101 -2.46 3.09 -9.88
N TYR A 102 -2.51 3.59 -11.11
CA TYR A 102 -1.92 4.88 -11.46
C TYR A 102 -2.54 6.04 -10.66
N ARG A 103 -3.88 6.07 -10.56
CA ARG A 103 -4.60 7.09 -9.77
C ARG A 103 -4.21 7.03 -8.29
N PHE A 104 -4.09 5.81 -7.75
CA PHE A 104 -3.66 5.59 -6.38
C PHE A 104 -2.24 6.11 -6.14
N LEU A 105 -1.30 5.73 -6.99
CA LEU A 105 0.10 6.17 -6.89
C LEU A 105 0.23 7.69 -6.98
N LYS A 106 -0.52 8.31 -7.89
CA LYS A 106 -0.56 9.77 -8.03
C LYS A 106 -1.08 10.44 -6.76
N ALA A 107 -2.15 9.92 -6.18
CA ALA A 107 -2.72 10.44 -4.94
C ALA A 107 -1.76 10.26 -3.75
N ALA A 108 -1.14 9.09 -3.62
CA ALA A 108 -0.15 8.80 -2.58
C ALA A 108 1.08 9.71 -2.71
N TYR A 109 1.58 9.90 -3.94
CA TYR A 109 2.69 10.79 -4.23
C TYR A 109 2.42 12.22 -3.76
N TYR A 110 1.31 12.82 -4.18
CA TYR A 110 0.97 14.18 -3.79
C TYR A 110 0.65 14.31 -2.30
N ARG A 111 0.08 13.28 -1.69
CA ARG A 111 -0.15 13.28 -0.25
C ARG A 111 1.15 13.27 0.53
N ARG A 112 2.13 12.46 0.10
CA ARG A 112 3.48 12.45 0.67
C ARG A 112 4.16 13.80 0.51
N LEU A 113 4.14 14.37 -0.70
CA LEU A 113 4.70 15.71 -0.94
C LEU A 113 4.13 16.76 0.02
N LYS A 114 2.81 16.74 0.25
CA LYS A 114 2.16 17.67 1.19
C LYS A 114 2.60 17.46 2.65
N ALA A 115 2.99 16.25 3.01
CA ALA A 115 3.43 15.90 4.36
C ALA A 115 4.91 16.21 4.61
N LEU A 116 5.69 16.50 3.57
CA LEU A 116 7.10 16.89 3.72
C LEU A 116 7.19 18.27 4.36
N ASP A 117 8.13 18.40 5.28
CA ASP A 117 8.51 19.70 5.83
C ASP A 117 9.42 20.42 4.81
N MET A 118 8.82 21.35 4.08
CA MET A 118 9.47 22.10 3.02
C MET A 118 9.71 23.55 3.48
N ASN A 119 10.82 24.12 3.02
CA ASN A 119 11.06 25.55 3.17
C ASN A 119 9.94 26.38 2.56
N TRP A 120 9.74 27.59 3.09
CA TRP A 120 8.67 28.50 2.66
C TRP A 120 8.65 28.76 1.16
N ASP A 121 9.81 28.77 0.51
CA ASP A 121 9.97 29.08 -0.92
C ASP A 121 9.47 27.96 -1.84
N LEU A 122 9.53 26.70 -1.40
CA LEU A 122 9.06 25.54 -2.17
C LEU A 122 7.57 25.27 -2.03
N LYS A 123 6.98 25.62 -0.87
CA LYS A 123 5.54 25.38 -0.60
C LYS A 123 4.61 25.99 -1.65
N PRO A 124 4.78 27.24 -2.10
CA PRO A 124 3.92 27.83 -3.12
C PRO A 124 3.99 27.10 -4.44
N ILE A 125 5.20 26.69 -4.89
CA ILE A 125 5.41 25.98 -6.16
C ILE A 125 4.68 24.64 -6.14
N VAL A 126 4.96 23.85 -5.11
CA VAL A 126 4.33 22.53 -4.93
C VAL A 126 2.81 22.65 -4.79
N HIS A 127 2.34 23.64 -4.05
CA HIS A 127 0.91 23.89 -3.83
C HIS A 127 0.18 24.34 -5.09
N ASP A 128 0.80 25.17 -5.92
CA ASP A 128 0.21 25.62 -7.20
C ASP A 128 0.09 24.45 -8.18
N VAL A 129 1.12 23.61 -8.29
CA VAL A 129 1.07 22.42 -9.15
C VAL A 129 0.01 21.43 -8.70
N ILE A 130 -0.13 21.22 -7.38
CA ILE A 130 -1.15 20.30 -6.86
C ILE A 130 -2.57 20.85 -7.11
N ARG A 131 -2.78 22.15 -7.01
CA ARG A 131 -4.09 22.79 -7.24
C ARG A 131 -4.46 22.91 -8.72
N ASN A 132 -3.47 23.12 -9.57
CA ASN A 132 -3.66 23.42 -10.98
C ASN A 132 -2.89 22.43 -11.88
N PRO A 133 -3.18 21.10 -11.78
CA PRO A 133 -2.52 20.13 -12.62
C PRO A 133 -2.81 20.42 -14.09
N GLY A 134 -1.77 20.67 -14.88
CA GLY A 134 -1.87 21.02 -16.29
C GLY A 134 -1.66 22.50 -16.62
N LYS A 135 -1.69 23.42 -15.68
CA LYS A 135 -1.10 24.74 -15.88
C LYS A 135 0.42 24.61 -16.03
N GLN A 136 1.00 25.35 -16.95
CA GLN A 136 2.45 25.38 -17.20
C GLN A 136 3.06 24.09 -17.80
N GLY A 137 2.24 23.20 -18.40
CA GLY A 137 2.75 21.99 -19.06
C GLY A 137 3.21 20.86 -18.13
N LEU A 138 2.97 20.99 -16.82
CA LEU A 138 3.31 19.98 -15.82
C LEU A 138 2.25 18.88 -15.84
N ARG A 139 2.57 17.75 -16.45
CA ARG A 139 1.63 16.63 -16.65
C ARG A 139 1.87 15.51 -15.63
N THR A 140 3.08 15.38 -15.16
CA THR A 140 3.50 14.26 -14.30
C THR A 140 4.16 14.76 -13.01
N PRO A 141 4.18 13.92 -11.95
CA PRO A 141 4.95 14.20 -10.75
C PRO A 141 6.46 14.42 -11.01
N ALA A 142 7.03 13.73 -12.00
CA ALA A 142 8.43 13.94 -12.38
C ALA A 142 8.68 15.33 -12.99
N ASP A 143 7.68 15.90 -13.70
CA ASP A 143 7.78 17.26 -14.23
C ASP A 143 7.83 18.29 -13.09
N LEU A 144 7.07 18.04 -12.00
CA LEU A 144 7.13 18.85 -10.80
C LEU A 144 8.53 18.85 -10.19
N LEU A 145 9.13 17.69 -9.98
CA LEU A 145 10.47 17.59 -9.41
C LEU A 145 11.50 18.33 -10.27
N ARG A 146 11.43 18.17 -11.60
CA ARG A 146 12.31 18.91 -12.53
C ARG A 146 12.11 20.41 -12.40
N ARG A 147 10.87 20.87 -12.40
CA ARG A 147 10.54 22.30 -12.27
C ARG A 147 11.07 22.91 -10.97
N VAL A 148 10.96 22.19 -9.85
CA VAL A 148 11.54 22.63 -8.58
C VAL A 148 13.06 22.69 -8.68
N ALA A 149 13.72 21.65 -9.25
CA ALA A 149 15.17 21.60 -9.40
C ALA A 149 15.71 22.71 -10.32
N ASP A 150 14.95 23.12 -11.33
CA ASP A 150 15.29 24.23 -12.22
C ASP A 150 15.27 25.60 -11.51
N GLN A 151 14.40 25.77 -10.51
CA GLN A 151 14.24 27.01 -9.76
C GLN A 151 15.08 27.05 -8.47
N ASP A 152 15.20 25.91 -7.81
CA ASP A 152 15.94 25.71 -6.59
C ASP A 152 16.58 24.31 -6.62
N PRO A 153 17.86 24.20 -7.05
CA PRO A 153 18.57 22.93 -7.16
C PRO A 153 18.68 22.18 -5.82
N GLU A 154 18.87 22.89 -4.71
CA GLU A 154 18.97 22.26 -3.38
C GLU A 154 17.62 21.71 -2.93
N GLY A 155 16.56 22.50 -3.10
CA GLY A 155 15.20 22.08 -2.83
C GLY A 155 14.75 20.93 -3.72
N GLY A 156 15.12 20.94 -5.00
CA GLY A 156 14.88 19.84 -5.93
C GLY A 156 15.57 18.54 -5.51
N ALA A 157 16.85 18.62 -5.12
CA ALA A 157 17.61 17.48 -4.61
C ALA A 157 16.99 16.92 -3.31
N TYR A 158 16.60 17.80 -2.38
CA TYR A 158 15.91 17.41 -1.16
C TYR A 158 14.60 16.65 -1.46
N LEU A 159 13.74 17.21 -2.32
CA LEU A 159 12.48 16.54 -2.70
C LEU A 159 12.73 15.19 -3.36
N GLN A 160 13.69 15.11 -4.26
CA GLN A 160 14.06 13.86 -4.93
C GLN A 160 14.52 12.81 -3.92
N GLU A 161 15.35 13.17 -2.97
CA GLU A 161 15.80 12.29 -1.88
C GLU A 161 14.63 11.82 -1.01
N GLN A 162 13.74 12.74 -0.60
CA GLN A 162 12.59 12.39 0.23
C GLN A 162 11.59 11.49 -0.51
N MET A 163 11.42 11.69 -1.80
CA MET A 163 10.54 10.84 -2.61
C MET A 163 11.18 9.48 -2.91
N ALA A 164 12.51 9.41 -3.04
CA ALA A 164 13.22 8.14 -3.19
C ALA A 164 13.10 7.24 -1.93
N LYS A 165 12.87 7.83 -0.76
CA LYS A 165 12.59 7.12 0.51
C LYS A 165 11.16 6.57 0.59
N PHE A 166 10.42 6.59 -0.50
CA PHE A 166 9.08 6.02 -0.61
C PHE A 166 9.11 4.72 -1.45
N PRO A 167 9.68 3.65 -0.91
CA PRO A 167 9.67 2.38 -1.58
C PRO A 167 8.28 1.77 -1.51
N PHE A 168 7.81 1.26 -2.62
CA PHE A 168 6.65 0.39 -2.66
C PHE A 168 6.88 -0.72 -3.66
N ASP A 169 6.14 -1.77 -3.44
CA ASP A 169 6.27 -3.00 -4.20
C ASP A 169 5.01 -3.23 -5.02
N LEU A 170 5.15 -3.96 -6.10
CA LEU A 170 4.09 -4.35 -7.00
C LEU A 170 3.98 -5.86 -7.06
N VAL A 171 2.76 -6.36 -7.03
CA VAL A 171 2.39 -7.73 -7.37
C VAL A 171 1.35 -7.68 -8.48
N VAL A 172 1.57 -8.41 -9.56
CA VAL A 172 0.57 -8.60 -10.61
C VAL A 172 -0.19 -9.89 -10.32
N ASN A 173 -1.49 -9.79 -10.13
CA ASN A 173 -2.35 -10.91 -9.76
C ASN A 173 -3.23 -11.34 -10.94
N GLN A 174 -3.62 -12.61 -10.98
CA GLN A 174 -4.52 -13.20 -12.00
C GLN A 174 -3.95 -13.14 -13.43
N VAL A 175 -2.65 -13.31 -13.56
CA VAL A 175 -1.96 -13.37 -14.85
C VAL A 175 -2.34 -14.63 -15.60
N ARG A 176 -2.69 -14.51 -16.90
CA ARG A 176 -3.21 -15.60 -17.73
C ARG A 176 -2.36 -15.87 -18.98
N SER A 177 -1.54 -14.92 -19.40
CA SER A 177 -0.72 -15.06 -20.59
C SER A 177 0.69 -14.51 -20.38
N PRO A 178 1.67 -14.93 -21.20
CA PRO A 178 3.03 -14.40 -21.17
C PRO A 178 3.07 -12.87 -21.41
N GLU A 179 2.18 -12.31 -22.21
CA GLU A 179 2.11 -10.88 -22.46
C GLU A 179 1.70 -10.12 -21.19
N GLU A 180 0.83 -10.71 -20.36
CA GLU A 180 0.42 -10.14 -19.09
C GLU A 180 1.51 -10.20 -18.03
N GLU A 181 2.45 -11.15 -18.14
CA GLU A 181 3.62 -11.23 -17.24
C GLU A 181 4.52 -9.99 -17.34
N GLU A 182 4.59 -9.36 -18.52
CA GLU A 182 5.39 -8.16 -18.75
C GLU A 182 4.82 -6.90 -18.10
N LEU A 183 3.56 -6.93 -17.63
CA LEU A 183 2.90 -5.78 -17.03
C LEU A 183 3.69 -5.20 -15.85
N GLY A 184 4.24 -6.06 -14.99
CA GLY A 184 5.03 -5.63 -13.84
C GLY A 184 6.24 -4.79 -14.25
N THR A 185 6.98 -5.25 -15.25
CA THR A 185 8.14 -4.53 -15.83
C THR A 185 7.72 -3.21 -16.47
N ALA A 186 6.63 -3.21 -17.24
CA ALA A 186 6.10 -2.00 -17.86
C ALA A 186 5.68 -0.95 -16.82
N MET A 187 5.03 -1.38 -15.74
CA MET A 187 4.64 -0.49 -14.64
C MET A 187 5.84 0.05 -13.88
N GLN A 188 6.90 -0.73 -13.65
CA GLN A 188 8.15 -0.24 -13.07
C GLN A 188 8.77 0.88 -13.90
N GLN A 189 8.85 0.67 -15.22
CA GLN A 189 9.40 1.67 -16.15
C GLN A 189 8.54 2.94 -16.17
N ALA A 190 7.22 2.79 -16.23
CA ALA A 190 6.28 3.91 -16.16
C ALA A 190 6.41 4.69 -14.84
N CYS A 191 6.52 3.98 -13.72
CA CYS A 191 6.68 4.60 -12.41
C CYS A 191 7.97 5.43 -12.33
N ARG A 192 9.10 4.88 -12.80
CA ARG A 192 10.36 5.60 -12.89
C ARG A 192 10.28 6.83 -13.80
N LYS A 193 9.63 6.69 -14.96
CA LYS A 193 9.50 7.77 -15.96
C LYS A 193 8.57 8.90 -15.50
N TYR A 194 7.40 8.57 -14.94
CA TYR A 194 6.34 9.55 -14.67
C TYR A 194 6.34 10.06 -13.23
N PHE A 195 6.88 9.31 -12.29
CA PHE A 195 6.93 9.68 -10.87
C PHE A 195 8.36 9.95 -10.37
N GLY A 196 9.39 9.49 -11.07
CA GLY A 196 10.78 9.61 -10.63
C GLY A 196 11.10 8.75 -9.39
N ILE A 197 10.28 7.74 -9.08
CA ILE A 197 10.45 6.86 -7.92
C ILE A 197 10.65 5.41 -8.36
N LYS A 198 11.31 4.64 -7.48
CA LYS A 198 11.55 3.21 -7.70
C LYS A 198 10.38 2.39 -7.16
N MET A 199 9.87 1.50 -7.98
CA MET A 199 8.93 0.46 -7.62
C MET A 199 9.59 -0.91 -7.83
N ASN A 200 9.45 -1.85 -6.90
CA ASN A 200 9.96 -3.20 -7.10
C ASN A 200 8.80 -4.11 -7.51
N HIS A 201 8.96 -4.85 -8.60
CA HIS A 201 8.04 -5.91 -8.96
C HIS A 201 8.46 -7.18 -8.22
N LEU A 202 7.62 -7.64 -7.30
CA LEU A 202 7.91 -8.80 -6.46
C LEU A 202 7.61 -10.12 -7.18
N GLY A 203 6.71 -10.11 -8.14
CA GLY A 203 6.34 -11.26 -8.93
C GLY A 203 4.89 -11.23 -9.41
N ASN A 204 4.56 -12.27 -10.17
CA ASN A 204 3.24 -12.50 -10.73
C ASN A 204 2.55 -13.66 -10.00
N ILE A 205 1.25 -13.53 -9.75
CA ILE A 205 0.40 -14.63 -9.29
C ILE A 205 -0.47 -15.04 -10.49
N PRO A 206 -0.31 -16.26 -11.00
CA PRO A 206 -1.13 -16.72 -12.13
C PRO A 206 -2.59 -16.87 -11.70
N TYR A 207 -3.48 -16.76 -12.68
CA TYR A 207 -4.86 -17.18 -12.49
C TYR A 207 -4.89 -18.68 -12.21
N ASP A 208 -5.56 -19.06 -11.11
CA ASP A 208 -5.61 -20.43 -10.65
C ASP A 208 -6.99 -20.73 -10.05
N ASP A 209 -7.66 -21.73 -10.57
CA ASP A 209 -8.98 -22.15 -10.10
C ASP A 209 -8.97 -22.62 -8.64
N ALA A 210 -7.81 -23.07 -8.14
CA ALA A 210 -7.63 -23.43 -6.74
C ALA A 210 -7.94 -22.26 -5.79
N VAL A 211 -7.71 -21.00 -6.22
CA VAL A 211 -8.06 -19.80 -5.44
C VAL A 211 -9.57 -19.73 -5.22
N TRP A 212 -10.35 -19.91 -6.28
CA TRP A 212 -11.81 -19.89 -6.18
C TRP A 212 -12.34 -21.06 -5.34
N GLN A 213 -11.75 -22.25 -5.48
CA GLN A 213 -12.12 -23.41 -4.69
C GLN A 213 -11.85 -23.19 -3.21
N SER A 214 -10.68 -22.67 -2.83
CA SER A 214 -10.30 -22.39 -1.45
C SER A 214 -11.26 -21.40 -0.78
N VAL A 215 -11.73 -20.37 -1.50
CA VAL A 215 -12.74 -19.43 -1.02
C VAL A 215 -14.07 -20.15 -0.72
N ARG A 216 -14.51 -21.06 -1.58
CA ARG A 216 -15.72 -21.87 -1.33
C ARG A 216 -15.57 -22.80 -0.16
N HIS A 217 -14.40 -23.37 0.03
CA HIS A 217 -14.07 -24.23 1.18
C HIS A 217 -13.87 -23.42 2.47
N ARG A 218 -13.81 -22.08 2.36
CA ARG A 218 -13.47 -21.16 3.47
C ARG A 218 -12.16 -21.53 4.16
N ARG A 219 -11.18 -21.90 3.37
CA ARG A 219 -9.84 -22.26 3.81
C ARG A 219 -8.79 -21.39 3.09
N PRO A 220 -7.71 -21.00 3.77
CA PRO A 220 -6.60 -20.32 3.10
C PRO A 220 -6.04 -21.18 1.95
N LEU A 221 -5.78 -20.53 0.80
CA LEU A 221 -5.28 -21.19 -0.40
C LEU A 221 -4.07 -22.09 -0.13
N ILE A 222 -3.08 -21.57 0.60
CA ILE A 222 -1.83 -22.29 0.90
C ILE A 222 -2.01 -23.52 1.78
N MET A 223 -3.16 -23.64 2.47
CA MET A 223 -3.53 -24.82 3.26
C MET A 223 -4.44 -25.76 2.48
N ASP A 224 -5.29 -25.22 1.62
CA ASP A 224 -6.26 -25.99 0.84
C ASP A 224 -5.62 -26.63 -0.39
N SER A 225 -4.74 -25.87 -1.06
CA SER A 225 -4.04 -26.28 -2.29
C SER A 225 -2.57 -25.83 -2.25
N PRO A 226 -1.73 -26.47 -1.41
CA PRO A 226 -0.34 -26.03 -1.19
C PRO A 226 0.54 -26.07 -2.45
N ASP A 227 0.24 -26.97 -3.37
CA ASP A 227 1.03 -27.20 -4.60
C ASP A 227 0.48 -26.41 -5.80
N ALA A 228 -0.62 -25.68 -5.65
CA ALA A 228 -1.17 -24.81 -6.69
C ALA A 228 -0.15 -23.75 -7.11
N MET A 229 -0.15 -23.36 -8.39
CA MET A 229 0.78 -22.35 -8.90
C MET A 229 0.63 -21.01 -8.17
N ALA A 230 -0.59 -20.60 -7.87
CA ALA A 230 -0.84 -19.40 -7.08
C ALA A 230 -0.25 -19.52 -5.67
N SER A 231 -0.32 -20.67 -5.01
CA SER A 231 0.29 -20.92 -3.68
C SER A 231 1.82 -20.78 -3.73
N GLN A 232 2.45 -21.34 -4.76
CA GLN A 232 3.90 -21.25 -4.95
C GLN A 232 4.33 -19.80 -5.18
N SER A 233 3.60 -19.06 -6.04
CA SER A 233 3.88 -17.64 -6.30
C SER A 233 3.74 -16.77 -5.05
N VAL A 234 2.70 -17.00 -4.23
CA VAL A 234 2.51 -16.29 -2.95
C VAL A 234 3.69 -16.55 -2.00
N ARG A 235 4.20 -17.78 -1.92
CA ARG A 235 5.40 -18.09 -1.10
C ARG A 235 6.63 -17.36 -1.60
N GLN A 236 6.86 -17.33 -2.93
CA GLN A 236 7.99 -16.61 -3.52
C GLN A 236 7.91 -15.11 -3.23
N ILE A 237 6.72 -14.52 -3.33
CA ILE A 237 6.47 -13.10 -3.01
C ILE A 237 6.72 -12.86 -1.51
N ALA A 238 6.25 -13.74 -0.63
CA ALA A 238 6.51 -13.63 0.81
C ALA A 238 8.02 -13.67 1.10
N PHE A 239 8.76 -14.58 0.46
CA PHE A 239 10.21 -14.65 0.57
C PHE A 239 10.88 -13.33 0.06
N ALA A 240 10.45 -12.80 -1.08
CA ALA A 240 10.96 -11.52 -1.61
C ALA A 240 10.63 -10.33 -0.68
N LEU A 241 9.58 -10.42 0.11
CA LEU A 241 9.25 -9.46 1.16
C LEU A 241 10.11 -9.62 2.43
N GLY A 242 10.96 -10.63 2.50
CA GLY A 242 11.76 -10.95 3.68
C GLY A 242 10.95 -11.69 4.76
N MET A 243 9.84 -12.30 4.39
CA MET A 243 8.96 -13.07 5.29
C MET A 243 9.29 -14.58 5.26
N GLY A 244 10.44 -14.97 4.69
CA GLY A 244 10.96 -16.33 4.75
C GLY A 244 11.74 -16.51 6.06
N GLY A 245 11.22 -17.30 7.00
CA GLY A 245 12.03 -17.86 8.06
C GLY A 245 12.97 -18.93 7.49
N GLU A 246 14.15 -19.08 8.10
CA GLU A 246 15.02 -20.24 7.92
C GLU A 246 14.28 -21.55 8.24
#